data_1efca32abb1a737751017fb202d9162d
#
_entry.id   1efca32abb1a737751017fb202d9162d
#
_cell.length_a   1.000
_cell.length_b   1.000
_cell.length_c   1.000
_cell.angle_alpha   90.00
_cell.angle_beta   90.00
_cell.angle_gamma   90.00
#
_symmetry.space_group_name_H-M   'P 1'
#
loop_
_entity.id
_entity.type
_entity.pdbx_description
1 polymer ?
#
loop_
_entity_poly.entity_id
_entity_poly.type
_entity_poly.pdbx_seq_one_letter_code
_entity_poly.pdbx_strand_id
1 'polypeptide(L)'
;MSDQNATIQQPCGRAYEQMLEKVRYDGAYPTRERADEALRLVLAGLGRQLTGDERVELAACLPLEAARVLTSQIPDTRPLTGWAFVKDLAVRTGASLATTRWDTGSALSAVAAYAGPDLLTRILQQLPPGYALLFGRAELTTAA
;
A
#
# COMPACT_ATOMS: atom_id res chain seq x y z
N MET A 1 31.53 -16.75 4.18
CA MET A 1 31.06 -15.75 5.14
C MET A 1 30.57 -14.52 4.44
N SER A 2 31.35 -14.01 3.56
CA SER A 2 30.88 -12.84 2.82
C SER A 2 29.63 -13.15 2.01
N ASP A 3 29.49 -14.39 1.60
CA ASP A 3 28.30 -14.79 0.85
C ASP A 3 27.05 -14.61 1.68
N GLN A 4 27.13 -14.85 2.96
CA GLN A 4 26.00 -14.71 3.82
C GLN A 4 25.57 -13.26 3.94
N ASN A 5 26.53 -12.36 4.00
CA ASN A 5 26.21 -10.96 4.08
C ASN A 5 25.54 -10.47 2.81
N ALA A 6 26.03 -10.91 1.68
CA ALA A 6 25.42 -10.57 0.41
C ALA A 6 23.99 -11.09 0.35
N THR A 7 23.80 -12.31 0.85
CA THR A 7 22.49 -12.93 0.86
C THR A 7 21.53 -12.17 1.76
N ILE A 8 22.02 -11.70 2.89
CA ILE A 8 21.17 -10.96 3.82
C ILE A 8 20.72 -9.65 3.22
N GLN A 9 21.58 -8.97 2.49
CA GLN A 9 21.22 -7.68 1.94
C GLN A 9 20.37 -7.78 0.70
N GLN A 10 20.67 -8.73 -0.14
CA GLN A 10 19.94 -8.87 -1.39
C GLN A 10 18.46 -9.17 -1.24
N PRO A 11 18.06 -10.00 -0.26
CA PRO A 11 16.63 -10.30 -0.12
C PRO A 11 15.74 -9.07 0.02
N CYS A 12 16.23 -8.01 0.66
CA CYS A 12 15.40 -6.81 0.82
C CYS A 12 15.12 -6.15 -0.52
N GLY A 13 16.18 -5.94 -1.33
CA GLY A 13 15.98 -5.35 -2.64
C GLY A 13 15.17 -6.24 -3.55
N ARG A 14 15.43 -7.54 -3.47
CA ARG A 14 14.71 -8.49 -4.28
C ARG A 14 13.23 -8.56 -3.89
N ALA A 15 12.96 -8.47 -2.60
CA ALA A 15 11.57 -8.50 -2.14
C ALA A 15 10.81 -7.29 -2.67
N TYR A 16 11.44 -6.13 -2.66
CA TYR A 16 10.79 -4.96 -3.20
C TYR A 16 10.55 -5.09 -4.71
N GLU A 17 11.52 -5.62 -5.43
CA GLU A 17 11.36 -5.85 -6.87
C GLU A 17 10.23 -6.82 -7.16
N GLN A 18 10.08 -7.84 -6.34
CA GLN A 18 8.98 -8.79 -6.50
C GLN A 18 7.64 -8.10 -6.26
N MET A 19 7.58 -7.24 -5.26
CA MET A 19 6.36 -6.49 -5.00
C MET A 19 6.05 -5.55 -6.17
N LEU A 20 7.06 -4.88 -6.69
CA LEU A 20 6.89 -4.02 -7.86
C LEU A 20 6.38 -4.80 -9.06
N GLU A 21 6.92 -5.99 -9.28
CA GLU A 21 6.49 -6.78 -10.40
C GLU A 21 5.04 -7.23 -10.26
N LYS A 22 4.63 -7.53 -9.03
CA LYS A 22 3.23 -7.84 -8.78
C LYS A 22 2.33 -6.65 -9.09
N VAL A 23 2.72 -5.47 -8.65
CA VAL A 23 1.95 -4.26 -8.93
C VAL A 23 1.91 -3.99 -10.45
N ARG A 24 3.06 -4.12 -11.10
CA ARG A 24 3.15 -3.89 -12.54
C ARG A 24 2.24 -4.84 -13.30
N TYR A 25 2.29 -6.12 -12.94
CA TYR A 25 1.50 -7.13 -13.64
C TYR A 25 0.00 -6.95 -13.38
N ASP A 26 -0.37 -6.85 -12.11
CA ASP A 26 -1.79 -6.73 -11.74
C ASP A 26 -2.40 -5.43 -12.23
N GLY A 27 -1.62 -4.36 -12.24
CA GLY A 27 -2.09 -3.06 -12.70
C GLY A 27 -1.88 -2.82 -14.19
N ALA A 28 -1.28 -3.80 -14.88
CA ALA A 28 -0.99 -3.70 -16.30
C ALA A 28 -0.19 -2.45 -16.65
N TYR A 29 0.76 -2.12 -15.79
CA TYR A 29 1.62 -0.96 -16.06
C TYR A 29 2.67 -1.30 -17.12
N PRO A 30 2.98 -0.36 -18.00
CA PRO A 30 3.94 -0.64 -19.08
C PRO A 30 5.37 -0.79 -18.59
N THR A 31 5.72 -0.16 -17.46
CA THR A 31 7.09 -0.21 -16.96
C THR A 31 7.09 -0.36 -15.45
N ARG A 32 8.23 -0.81 -14.90
CA ARG A 32 8.42 -0.87 -13.47
C ARG A 32 8.43 0.51 -12.85
N GLU A 33 8.97 1.49 -13.56
CA GLU A 33 9.01 2.86 -13.07
C GLU A 33 7.61 3.39 -12.81
N ARG A 34 6.68 3.10 -13.72
CA ARG A 34 5.31 3.55 -13.53
C ARG A 34 4.64 2.84 -12.37
N ALA A 35 4.92 1.55 -12.21
CA ALA A 35 4.41 0.79 -11.08
C ALA A 35 4.98 1.31 -9.76
N ASP A 36 6.28 1.64 -9.76
CA ASP A 36 6.94 2.18 -8.58
C ASP A 36 6.33 3.51 -8.16
N GLU A 37 6.05 4.37 -9.12
CA GLU A 37 5.38 5.63 -8.89
C GLU A 37 4.05 5.41 -8.17
N ALA A 38 3.24 4.52 -8.70
CA ALA A 38 1.93 4.24 -8.13
C ALA A 38 2.05 3.66 -6.72
N LEU A 39 2.95 2.71 -6.53
CA LEU A 39 3.12 2.06 -5.24
C LEU A 39 3.59 3.06 -4.18
N ARG A 40 4.58 3.89 -4.50
CA ARG A 40 5.09 4.87 -3.53
C ARG A 40 4.06 5.92 -3.19
N LEU A 41 3.31 6.37 -4.18
CA LEU A 41 2.24 7.35 -3.95
C LEU A 41 1.22 6.80 -2.95
N VAL A 42 0.78 5.59 -3.16
CA VAL A 42 -0.27 5.00 -2.34
C VAL A 42 0.26 4.62 -0.96
N LEU A 43 1.48 4.09 -0.88
CA LEU A 43 2.07 3.78 0.42
C LEU A 43 2.25 5.03 1.27
N ALA A 44 2.68 6.14 0.67
CA ALA A 44 2.81 7.39 1.39
C ALA A 44 1.44 7.86 1.90
N GLY A 45 0.43 7.75 1.05
CA GLY A 45 -0.93 8.10 1.45
C GLY A 45 -1.41 7.26 2.62
N LEU A 46 -1.19 5.95 2.54
CA LEU A 46 -1.58 5.05 3.61
C LEU A 46 -0.82 5.38 4.90
N GLY A 47 0.44 5.75 4.78
CA GLY A 47 1.24 6.16 5.94
C GLY A 47 0.69 7.38 6.64
N ARG A 48 -0.05 8.21 5.94
CA ARG A 48 -0.68 9.38 6.56
C ARG A 48 -2.01 9.04 7.23
N GLN A 49 -2.55 7.85 6.98
CA GLN A 49 -3.85 7.48 7.53
C GLN A 49 -3.77 6.39 8.59
N LEU A 50 -2.78 5.52 8.51
CA LEU A 50 -2.69 4.36 9.38
C LEU A 50 -1.84 4.67 10.61
N THR A 51 -2.31 4.24 11.78
CA THR A 51 -1.60 4.53 13.04
C THR A 51 -1.52 3.28 13.91
N GLY A 52 -0.75 3.38 14.97
CA GLY A 52 -0.74 2.39 16.04
C GLY A 52 -0.11 1.07 15.65
N ASP A 53 -0.58 0.02 16.30
CA ASP A 53 -0.01 -1.31 16.12
C ASP A 53 -0.13 -1.81 14.69
N GLU A 54 -1.24 -1.52 14.04
CA GLU A 54 -1.44 -1.97 12.67
C GLU A 54 -0.42 -1.34 11.73
N ARG A 55 -0.05 -0.10 11.97
CA ARG A 55 1.00 0.56 11.18
C ARG A 55 2.33 -0.15 11.36
N VAL A 56 2.68 -0.47 12.60
CA VAL A 56 3.95 -1.14 12.90
C VAL A 56 3.96 -2.54 12.30
N GLU A 57 2.87 -3.28 12.47
CA GLU A 57 2.79 -4.64 11.95
C GLU A 57 2.85 -4.66 10.43
N LEU A 58 2.17 -3.72 9.78
CA LEU A 58 2.21 -3.65 8.33
C LEU A 58 3.63 -3.37 7.85
N ALA A 59 4.31 -2.42 8.48
CA ALA A 59 5.70 -2.12 8.11
C ALA A 59 6.57 -3.36 8.23
N ALA A 60 6.33 -4.20 9.22
CA ALA A 60 7.10 -5.42 9.41
C ALA A 60 6.83 -6.47 8.33
N CYS A 61 5.65 -6.42 7.71
CA CYS A 61 5.29 -7.37 6.66
C CYS A 61 5.77 -6.97 5.28
N LEU A 62 6.08 -5.70 5.09
CA LEU A 62 6.43 -5.18 3.76
C LEU A 62 7.93 -5.29 3.49
N PRO A 63 8.32 -5.34 2.21
CA PRO A 63 9.72 -5.19 1.87
C PRO A 63 10.25 -3.87 2.44
N LEU A 64 11.53 -3.84 2.79
CA LEU A 64 12.11 -2.72 3.51
C LEU A 64 11.86 -1.37 2.84
N GLU A 65 12.03 -1.29 1.53
CA GLU A 65 11.81 -0.02 0.84
C GLU A 65 10.37 0.43 0.93
N ALA A 66 9.43 -0.49 0.79
CA ALA A 66 8.01 -0.16 0.93
C ALA A 66 7.70 0.28 2.36
N ALA A 67 8.26 -0.42 3.34
CA ALA A 67 8.07 -0.06 4.74
C ALA A 67 8.59 1.34 5.03
N ARG A 68 9.71 1.70 4.43
CA ARG A 68 10.28 3.04 4.61
C ARG A 68 9.39 4.12 4.04
N VAL A 69 8.78 3.87 2.89
CA VAL A 69 7.85 4.84 2.32
C VAL A 69 6.65 5.01 3.23
N LEU A 70 6.09 3.89 3.69
CA LEU A 70 4.95 3.92 4.59
C LEU A 70 5.25 4.74 5.86
N THR A 71 6.38 4.46 6.48
CA THR A 71 6.71 5.06 7.76
C THR A 71 7.36 6.43 7.65
N SER A 72 7.72 6.86 6.43
CA SER A 72 8.28 8.19 6.23
C SER A 72 7.27 9.31 6.44
N GLN A 73 5.98 8.96 6.39
CA GLN A 73 4.93 9.96 6.50
C GLN A 73 4.45 10.07 7.95
N ILE A 74 4.10 11.29 8.32
CA ILE A 74 3.53 11.54 9.64
C ILE A 74 2.02 11.36 9.52
N PRO A 75 1.41 10.56 10.42
CA PRO A 75 -0.05 10.38 10.36
C PRO A 75 -0.79 11.71 10.47
N ASP A 76 -1.78 11.87 9.60
CA ASP A 76 -2.60 13.06 9.59
C ASP A 76 -3.59 13.01 10.74
N THR A 77 -4.00 14.18 11.21
CA THR A 77 -5.02 14.26 12.25
C THR A 77 -6.42 14.07 11.68
N ARG A 78 -6.59 14.23 10.39
CA ARG A 78 -7.90 14.10 9.74
C ARG A 78 -8.01 12.77 9.02
N PRO A 79 -8.91 11.89 9.48
CA PRO A 79 -9.13 10.63 8.76
C PRO A 79 -9.88 10.90 7.45
N LEU A 80 -9.45 10.20 6.40
CA LEU A 80 -10.09 10.29 5.09
C LEU A 80 -10.84 8.99 4.81
N THR A 81 -12.03 9.10 4.26
CA THR A 81 -12.73 7.92 3.75
C THR A 81 -11.98 7.39 2.54
N GLY A 82 -12.33 6.19 2.10
CA GLY A 82 -11.70 5.63 0.90
C GLY A 82 -11.85 6.54 -0.31
N TRP A 83 -13.01 7.14 -0.49
CA TRP A 83 -13.24 8.08 -1.58
C TRP A 83 -12.35 9.32 -1.45
N ALA A 84 -12.32 9.90 -0.25
CA ALA A 84 -11.52 11.09 -0.02
C ALA A 84 -10.02 10.79 -0.16
N PHE A 85 -9.61 9.58 0.19
CA PHE A 85 -8.24 9.14 0.03
C PHE A 85 -7.82 9.19 -1.44
N VAL A 86 -8.62 8.61 -2.32
CA VAL A 86 -8.32 8.62 -3.75
C VAL A 86 -8.32 10.05 -4.28
N LYS A 87 -9.29 10.85 -3.86
CA LYS A 87 -9.39 12.22 -4.31
C LYS A 87 -8.18 13.04 -3.88
N ASP A 88 -7.72 12.83 -2.64
CA ASP A 88 -6.55 13.53 -2.13
C ASP A 88 -5.30 13.19 -2.96
N LEU A 89 -5.11 11.92 -3.27
CA LEU A 89 -3.98 11.51 -4.09
C LEU A 89 -4.06 12.10 -5.50
N ALA A 90 -5.26 12.16 -6.07
CA ALA A 90 -5.44 12.75 -7.39
C ALA A 90 -5.06 14.22 -7.39
N VAL A 91 -5.46 14.94 -6.36
CA VAL A 91 -5.12 16.36 -6.25
C VAL A 91 -3.61 16.55 -6.11
N ARG A 92 -2.97 15.71 -5.31
CA ARG A 92 -1.52 15.84 -5.10
C ARG A 92 -0.71 15.62 -6.36
N THR A 93 -1.19 14.76 -7.25
CA THR A 93 -0.43 14.42 -8.45
C THR A 93 -0.92 15.12 -9.71
N GLY A 94 -2.11 15.68 -9.66
CA GLY A 94 -2.73 16.24 -10.85
C GLY A 94 -3.29 15.20 -11.80
N ALA A 95 -3.30 13.93 -11.39
CA ALA A 95 -3.84 12.86 -12.22
C ALA A 95 -5.36 12.82 -12.14
N SER A 96 -5.98 12.13 -13.09
CA SER A 96 -7.42 11.97 -13.08
C SER A 96 -7.85 11.05 -11.94
N LEU A 97 -9.12 11.17 -11.54
CA LEU A 97 -9.65 10.28 -10.52
C LEU A 97 -9.61 8.83 -10.97
N ALA A 98 -9.88 8.57 -12.25
CA ALA A 98 -9.87 7.21 -12.76
C ALA A 98 -8.49 6.60 -12.68
N THR A 99 -7.47 7.32 -13.11
CA THR A 99 -6.09 6.84 -13.03
C THR A 99 -5.68 6.61 -11.59
N THR A 100 -6.00 7.56 -10.72
CA THR A 100 -5.63 7.46 -9.31
C THR A 100 -6.35 6.30 -8.63
N ARG A 101 -7.63 6.09 -8.96
CA ARG A 101 -8.38 4.95 -8.42
C ARG A 101 -7.73 3.63 -8.83
N TRP A 102 -7.30 3.55 -10.09
CA TRP A 102 -6.63 2.35 -10.60
C TRP A 102 -5.32 2.11 -9.87
N ASP A 103 -4.51 3.15 -9.73
CA ASP A 103 -3.23 3.07 -9.03
C ASP A 103 -3.44 2.64 -7.58
N THR A 104 -4.44 3.22 -6.92
CA THR A 104 -4.74 2.91 -5.53
C THR A 104 -5.11 1.44 -5.38
N GLY A 105 -5.99 0.95 -6.24
CA GLY A 105 -6.40 -0.45 -6.18
C GLY A 105 -5.25 -1.42 -6.43
N SER A 106 -4.43 -1.12 -7.42
CA SER A 106 -3.30 -1.98 -7.75
C SER A 106 -2.30 -2.05 -6.60
N ALA A 107 -1.97 -0.91 -6.02
CA ALA A 107 -1.01 -0.86 -4.93
C ALA A 107 -1.56 -1.50 -3.66
N LEU A 108 -2.79 -1.17 -3.28
CA LEU A 108 -3.37 -1.70 -2.05
C LEU A 108 -3.65 -3.20 -2.14
N SER A 109 -3.94 -3.70 -3.34
CA SER A 109 -4.09 -5.13 -3.53
C SER A 109 -2.79 -5.87 -3.20
N ALA A 110 -1.66 -5.30 -3.61
CA ALA A 110 -0.37 -5.88 -3.28
C ALA A 110 -0.09 -5.77 -1.78
N VAL A 111 -0.42 -4.64 -1.17
CA VAL A 111 -0.25 -4.46 0.27
C VAL A 111 -1.07 -5.50 1.02
N ALA A 112 -2.31 -5.75 0.58
CA ALA A 112 -3.16 -6.75 1.21
C ALA A 112 -2.53 -8.13 1.18
N ALA A 113 -1.91 -8.48 0.06
CA ALA A 113 -1.26 -9.79 -0.06
C ALA A 113 -0.11 -9.93 0.93
N TYR A 114 0.65 -8.87 1.16
CA TYR A 114 1.76 -8.90 2.11
C TYR A 114 1.28 -8.88 3.56
N ALA A 115 0.21 -8.18 3.84
CA ALA A 115 -0.33 -8.08 5.19
C ALA A 115 -0.94 -9.39 5.68
N GLY A 116 -1.63 -10.07 4.79
CA GLY A 116 -2.39 -11.24 5.16
C GLY A 116 -3.76 -10.88 5.71
N PRO A 117 -4.68 -11.86 5.75
CA PRO A 117 -6.09 -11.56 6.06
C PRO A 117 -6.32 -11.03 7.47
N ASP A 118 -5.61 -11.53 8.46
CA ASP A 118 -5.87 -11.11 9.83
C ASP A 118 -5.47 -9.66 10.06
N LEU A 119 -4.28 -9.30 9.62
CA LEU A 119 -3.82 -7.91 9.75
C LEU A 119 -4.67 -6.99 8.90
N LEU A 120 -5.00 -7.41 7.69
CA LEU A 120 -5.84 -6.58 6.83
C LEU A 120 -7.19 -6.29 7.48
N THR A 121 -7.78 -7.29 8.13
CA THR A 121 -9.04 -7.07 8.83
C THR A 121 -8.90 -6.00 9.90
N ARG A 122 -7.83 -6.04 10.67
CA ARG A 122 -7.61 -5.04 11.71
C ARG A 122 -7.34 -3.66 11.13
N ILE A 123 -6.62 -3.60 10.03
CA ILE A 123 -6.39 -2.34 9.32
C ILE A 123 -7.72 -1.73 8.88
N LEU A 124 -8.57 -2.55 8.29
CA LEU A 124 -9.87 -2.07 7.81
C LEU A 124 -10.78 -1.62 8.95
N GLN A 125 -10.65 -2.25 10.12
CA GLN A 125 -11.41 -1.83 11.28
C GLN A 125 -10.96 -0.46 11.81
N GLN A 126 -9.70 -0.15 11.61
CA GLN A 126 -9.17 1.15 12.03
C GLN A 126 -9.52 2.26 11.06
N LEU A 127 -9.52 1.96 9.78
CA LEU A 127 -9.72 2.99 8.75
C LEU A 127 -11.19 3.33 8.57
N PRO A 128 -11.49 4.56 8.14
CA PRO A 128 -12.87 4.95 7.80
C PRO A 128 -13.44 4.10 6.67
N PRO A 129 -14.75 4.21 6.41
CA PRO A 129 -15.38 3.42 5.36
C PRO A 129 -14.79 3.62 3.97
N GLY A 130 -14.91 2.61 3.15
CA GLY A 130 -14.54 2.67 1.74
C GLY A 130 -13.24 2.03 1.38
N TYR A 131 -12.41 1.67 2.38
CA TYR A 131 -11.11 1.10 2.07
C TYR A 131 -11.16 -0.36 1.67
N ALA A 132 -12.17 -1.10 2.11
CA ALA A 132 -12.23 -2.52 1.79
C ALA A 132 -12.18 -2.77 0.29
N LEU A 133 -12.96 -2.01 -0.48
CA LEU A 133 -12.96 -2.15 -1.93
C LEU A 133 -11.62 -1.75 -2.53
N LEU A 134 -10.97 -0.76 -1.95
CA LEU A 134 -9.67 -0.33 -2.44
C LEU A 134 -8.61 -1.42 -2.25
N PHE A 135 -8.73 -2.19 -1.17
CA PHE A 135 -7.83 -3.31 -0.92
C PHE A 135 -8.24 -4.56 -1.68
N GLY A 136 -9.33 -4.51 -2.43
CA GLY A 136 -9.80 -5.65 -3.21
C GLY A 136 -10.70 -6.59 -2.45
N ARG A 137 -11.27 -6.14 -1.31
CA ARG A 137 -12.21 -6.95 -0.54
C ARG A 137 -13.62 -6.41 -0.68
N ALA A 138 -14.57 -7.31 -0.63
CA ALA A 138 -15.96 -6.90 -0.65
C ALA A 138 -16.34 -6.33 0.71
N GLU A 139 -17.28 -5.41 0.67
CA GLU A 139 -17.74 -4.76 1.88
C GLU A 139 -18.82 -5.51 2.60
N LEU A 140 -19.01 -6.71 2.24
CA LEU A 140 -20.13 -7.48 2.69
C LEU A 140 -20.25 -7.64 4.17
N THR A 141 -19.18 -7.51 4.82
CA THR A 141 -19.23 -7.75 6.22
C THR A 141 -20.17 -6.87 6.94
N THR A 142 -20.54 -5.85 6.33
CA THR A 142 -21.48 -4.99 6.93
C THR A 142 -22.70 -5.72 7.36
N ALA A 143 -23.01 -6.72 6.68
CA ALA A 143 -24.19 -7.43 7.00
C ALA A 143 -24.14 -8.06 8.37
N ALA A 144 -23.01 -8.32 8.81
CA ALA A 144 -22.90 -8.90 10.14
C ALA A 144 -23.08 -7.86 11.21
#